data_af9928c3ed272a6c539144dd584e32db
#
_entry.id   af9928c3ed272a6c539144dd584e32db
#
_cell.length_a   1.000
_cell.length_b   1.000
_cell.length_c   1.000
_cell.angle_alpha   90.00
_cell.angle_beta   90.00
_cell.angle_gamma   90.00
#
_symmetry.space_group_name_H-M   'P 1'
#
loop_
_entity.id
_entity.type
_entity.pdbx_description
1 polymer ?
#
loop_
_entity_poly.entity_id
_entity_poly.type
_entity_poly.pdbx_seq_one_letter_code
_entity_poly.pdbx_strand_id
1 'polypeptide(L)'
;MKTSVLPGVLLLSAASAGLQAADVNDVQNHYRDSGAGPFSFDRGEMLWNSQFYEGRQCATCHGTDLTRNGRHERTQKPIEPMAASVNTTRYKDLKEVEKWFMRNCKWTWGRECTPQEKGDLLEYLKRL
;
A
#
# COMPACT_ATOMS: atom_id res chain seq x y z
N MET A 1 58.74 -3.29 -41.71
CA MET A 1 57.73 -3.82 -40.79
C MET A 1 56.82 -2.67 -40.39
N LYS A 2 55.56 -2.66 -40.90
CA LYS A 2 54.57 -1.63 -40.55
C LYS A 2 53.58 -2.27 -39.58
N THR A 3 53.58 -1.86 -38.31
CA THR A 3 52.63 -2.28 -37.30
C THR A 3 51.38 -1.41 -37.40
N SER A 4 50.25 -1.98 -37.81
CA SER A 4 48.96 -1.32 -37.82
C SER A 4 48.35 -1.46 -36.44
N VAL A 5 48.08 -0.34 -35.76
CA VAL A 5 47.33 -0.26 -34.52
C VAL A 5 45.87 -0.03 -34.88
N LEU A 6 45.00 -1.00 -34.55
CA LEU A 6 43.53 -0.87 -34.69
C LEU A 6 42.99 -0.07 -33.49
N PRO A 7 42.13 0.93 -33.72
CA PRO A 7 41.47 1.60 -32.62
C PRO A 7 40.36 0.74 -32.02
N GLY A 8 40.47 0.44 -30.73
CA GLY A 8 39.40 -0.25 -29.99
C GLY A 8 38.19 0.67 -29.80
N VAL A 9 37.06 0.24 -30.31
CA VAL A 9 35.77 0.91 -30.09
C VAL A 9 35.26 0.55 -28.70
N LEU A 10 35.27 1.53 -27.82
CA LEU A 10 34.69 1.40 -26.46
C LEU A 10 33.16 1.56 -26.57
N LEU A 11 32.43 0.44 -26.46
CA LEU A 11 30.98 0.47 -26.40
C LEU A 11 30.55 0.88 -24.98
N LEU A 12 30.13 2.13 -24.82
CA LEU A 12 29.43 2.58 -23.61
C LEU A 12 28.02 1.98 -23.59
N SER A 13 27.82 0.97 -22.75
CA SER A 13 26.48 0.48 -22.43
C SER A 13 25.77 1.49 -21.54
N ALA A 14 24.85 2.26 -22.11
CA ALA A 14 23.94 3.09 -21.33
C ALA A 14 22.94 2.18 -20.58
N ALA A 15 23.15 2.01 -19.29
CA ALA A 15 22.16 1.37 -18.41
C ALA A 15 20.95 2.29 -18.30
N SER A 16 19.86 1.96 -19.02
CA SER A 16 18.58 2.62 -18.85
C SER A 16 18.02 2.24 -17.47
N ALA A 17 18.18 3.10 -16.48
CA ALA A 17 17.44 2.99 -15.22
C ALA A 17 15.97 3.26 -15.55
N GLY A 18 15.21 2.19 -15.75
CA GLY A 18 13.77 2.29 -15.91
C GLY A 18 13.17 2.88 -14.62
N LEU A 19 12.45 4.01 -14.73
CA LEU A 19 11.61 4.49 -13.65
C LEU A 19 10.54 3.40 -13.40
N GLN A 20 10.70 2.63 -12.34
CA GLN A 20 9.64 1.72 -11.90
C GLN A 20 8.53 2.56 -11.28
N ALA A 21 7.28 2.29 -11.69
CA ALA A 21 6.13 2.90 -11.03
C ALA A 21 6.11 2.46 -9.57
N ALA A 22 5.86 3.41 -8.66
CA ALA A 22 5.69 3.11 -7.23
C ALA A 22 4.58 2.07 -7.03
N ASP A 23 4.77 1.17 -6.08
CA ASP A 23 3.81 0.13 -5.73
C ASP A 23 3.55 0.09 -4.21
N VAL A 24 2.69 -0.83 -3.78
CA VAL A 24 2.38 -1.00 -2.36
C VAL A 24 3.60 -1.38 -1.52
N ASN A 25 4.61 -2.03 -2.10
CA ASN A 25 5.83 -2.39 -1.38
C ASN A 25 6.68 -1.15 -1.10
N ASP A 26 6.68 -0.15 -1.97
CA ASP A 26 7.36 1.13 -1.74
C ASP A 26 6.75 1.85 -0.53
N VAL A 27 5.41 1.85 -0.43
CA VAL A 27 4.71 2.40 0.74
C VAL A 27 5.04 1.60 2.01
N GLN A 28 5.08 0.27 1.93
CA GLN A 28 5.48 -0.56 3.07
C GLN A 28 6.94 -0.36 3.47
N ASN A 29 7.84 -0.07 2.53
CA ASN A 29 9.24 0.25 2.82
C ASN A 29 9.35 1.49 3.70
N HIS A 30 8.55 2.52 3.46
CA HIS A 30 8.48 3.70 4.32
C HIS A 30 8.20 3.33 5.79
N TYR A 31 7.32 2.35 6.05
CA TYR A 31 7.06 1.89 7.42
C TYR A 31 8.20 1.03 7.98
N ARG A 32 8.88 0.24 7.14
CA ARG A 32 10.09 -0.51 7.55
C ARG A 32 11.20 0.43 7.97
N ASP A 33 11.40 1.53 7.27
CA ASP A 33 12.39 2.57 7.60
C ASP A 33 12.09 3.24 8.94
N SER A 34 10.82 3.20 9.38
CA SER A 34 10.39 3.64 10.71
C SER A 34 10.51 2.56 11.79
N GLY A 35 11.13 1.41 11.47
CA GLY A 35 11.34 0.29 12.41
C GLY A 35 10.17 -0.69 12.52
N ALA A 36 9.16 -0.61 11.65
CA ALA A 36 8.06 -1.56 11.61
C ALA A 36 8.39 -2.80 10.77
N GLY A 37 7.63 -3.88 10.97
CA GLY A 37 7.80 -5.16 10.26
C GLY A 37 8.34 -6.27 11.17
N PRO A 38 8.37 -7.51 10.67
CA PRO A 38 7.73 -7.96 9.41
C PRO A 38 6.21 -7.78 9.44
N PHE A 39 5.62 -7.49 8.27
CA PHE A 39 4.17 -7.33 8.13
C PHE A 39 3.48 -8.68 7.95
N SER A 40 2.25 -8.78 8.45
CA SER A 40 1.48 -10.03 8.48
C SER A 40 0.09 -9.85 7.89
N PHE A 41 -0.27 -10.73 6.97
CA PHE A 41 -1.61 -10.84 6.42
C PHE A 41 -2.65 -11.08 7.53
N ASP A 42 -2.40 -12.05 8.40
CA ASP A 42 -3.34 -12.45 9.46
C ASP A 42 -3.59 -11.32 10.47
N ARG A 43 -2.53 -10.58 10.84
CA ARG A 43 -2.72 -9.39 11.70
C ARG A 43 -3.49 -8.29 10.98
N GLY A 44 -3.23 -8.08 9.70
CA GLY A 44 -3.98 -7.12 8.89
C GLY A 44 -5.46 -7.47 8.77
N GLU A 45 -5.77 -8.74 8.53
CA GLU A 45 -7.13 -9.26 8.50
C GLU A 45 -7.84 -9.10 9.84
N MET A 46 -7.16 -9.45 10.92
CA MET A 46 -7.68 -9.26 12.28
C MET A 46 -7.99 -7.79 12.57
N LEU A 47 -7.07 -6.89 12.25
CA LEU A 47 -7.26 -5.44 12.43
C LEU A 47 -8.43 -4.92 11.59
N TRP A 48 -8.59 -5.39 10.36
CA TRP A 48 -9.67 -4.99 9.47
C TRP A 48 -11.05 -5.35 10.02
N ASN A 49 -11.16 -6.54 10.62
CA ASN A 49 -12.41 -7.10 11.12
C ASN A 49 -12.69 -6.80 12.60
N SER A 50 -11.73 -6.23 13.33
CA SER A 50 -11.91 -5.92 14.74
C SER A 50 -12.80 -4.69 14.93
N GLN A 51 -13.62 -4.75 15.96
CA GLN A 51 -14.37 -3.59 16.45
C GLN A 51 -13.53 -2.80 17.42
N PHE A 52 -13.49 -1.49 17.23
CA PHE A 52 -12.73 -0.56 18.06
C PHE A 52 -13.63 0.51 18.67
N TYR A 53 -13.27 1.78 18.47
CA TYR A 53 -13.96 2.91 19.06
C TYR A 53 -15.45 2.95 18.64
N GLU A 54 -16.35 2.98 19.61
CA GLU A 54 -17.81 2.98 19.41
C GLU A 54 -18.33 1.81 18.55
N GLY A 55 -17.66 0.66 18.58
CA GLY A 55 -18.06 -0.52 17.82
C GLY A 55 -17.77 -0.43 16.31
N ARG A 56 -17.04 0.58 15.87
CA ARG A 56 -16.69 0.77 14.45
C ARG A 56 -15.61 -0.21 14.00
N GLN A 57 -15.67 -0.60 12.74
CA GLN A 57 -14.68 -1.45 12.07
C GLN A 57 -14.51 -1.00 10.62
N CYS A 58 -13.41 -1.37 9.98
CA CYS A 58 -13.18 -1.02 8.58
C CYS A 58 -14.29 -1.55 7.66
N ALA A 59 -14.76 -2.77 7.93
CA ALA A 59 -15.85 -3.41 7.18
C ALA A 59 -17.19 -2.67 7.25
N THR A 60 -17.42 -1.77 8.22
CA THR A 60 -18.65 -0.96 8.31
C THR A 60 -18.91 -0.18 7.02
N CYS A 61 -17.87 0.41 6.42
CA CYS A 61 -17.99 1.14 5.16
C CYS A 61 -17.53 0.33 3.94
N HIS A 62 -16.49 -0.51 4.12
CA HIS A 62 -15.86 -1.21 3.00
C HIS A 62 -16.48 -2.58 2.70
N GLY A 63 -17.34 -3.11 3.60
CA GLY A 63 -17.93 -4.43 3.46
C GLY A 63 -16.93 -5.55 3.82
N THR A 64 -17.40 -6.78 3.65
CA THR A 64 -16.62 -8.01 3.90
C THR A 64 -15.98 -8.58 2.63
N ASP A 65 -16.58 -8.31 1.47
CA ASP A 65 -16.00 -8.63 0.15
C ASP A 65 -15.29 -7.41 -0.40
N LEU A 66 -13.98 -7.36 -0.24
CA LEU A 66 -13.14 -6.20 -0.60
C LEU A 66 -12.87 -6.10 -2.11
N THR A 67 -13.31 -7.06 -2.91
CA THR A 67 -13.29 -6.98 -4.38
C THR A 67 -14.48 -6.19 -4.93
N ARG A 68 -15.43 -5.81 -4.08
CA ARG A 68 -16.64 -5.07 -4.43
C ARG A 68 -16.61 -3.66 -3.85
N ASN A 69 -17.49 -2.80 -4.37
CA ASN A 69 -17.67 -1.46 -3.81
C ASN A 69 -18.23 -1.55 -2.39
N GLY A 70 -17.60 -0.80 -1.50
CA GLY A 70 -18.17 -0.47 -0.21
C GLY A 70 -19.16 0.70 -0.31
N ARG A 71 -19.67 1.13 0.84
CA ARG A 71 -20.62 2.25 0.94
C ARG A 71 -20.36 3.05 2.20
N HIS A 72 -20.14 4.34 2.03
CA HIS A 72 -19.90 5.23 3.17
C HIS A 72 -21.13 5.26 4.09
N GLU A 73 -20.95 4.92 5.37
CA GLU A 73 -22.02 4.73 6.33
C GLU A 73 -23.00 5.90 6.38
N ARG A 74 -22.49 7.13 6.45
CA ARG A 74 -23.33 8.33 6.61
C ARG A 74 -23.82 8.91 5.28
N THR A 75 -22.93 9.03 4.28
CA THR A 75 -23.27 9.71 3.01
C THR A 75 -23.84 8.77 1.96
N GLN A 76 -23.77 7.46 2.18
CA GLN A 76 -24.17 6.40 1.25
C GLN A 76 -23.45 6.44 -0.11
N LYS A 77 -22.40 7.27 -0.24
CA LYS A 77 -21.58 7.28 -1.46
C LYS A 77 -20.83 5.97 -1.62
N PRO A 78 -20.72 5.45 -2.86
CA PRO A 78 -19.93 4.26 -3.12
C PRO A 78 -18.45 4.52 -2.81
N ILE A 79 -17.79 3.49 -2.29
CA ILE A 79 -16.36 3.45 -2.07
C ILE A 79 -15.80 2.36 -2.98
N GLU A 80 -14.83 2.70 -3.80
CA GLU A 80 -14.20 1.73 -4.70
C GLU A 80 -13.58 0.55 -3.95
N PRO A 81 -13.43 -0.62 -4.60
CA PRO A 81 -12.88 -1.82 -3.99
C PRO A 81 -11.55 -1.58 -3.29
N MET A 82 -11.33 -2.28 -2.19
CA MET A 82 -10.09 -2.20 -1.41
C MET A 82 -9.05 -3.22 -1.83
N ALA A 83 -9.47 -4.35 -2.43
CA ALA A 83 -8.56 -5.39 -2.90
C ALA A 83 -7.66 -4.86 -4.05
N ALA A 84 -6.35 -5.02 -3.91
CA ALA A 84 -5.41 -4.56 -4.93
C ALA A 84 -5.55 -5.31 -6.26
N SER A 85 -6.07 -6.53 -6.25
CA SER A 85 -6.31 -7.34 -7.46
C SER A 85 -7.33 -6.71 -8.43
N VAL A 86 -8.29 -5.95 -7.91
CA VAL A 86 -9.34 -5.30 -8.72
C VAL A 86 -9.18 -3.78 -8.79
N ASN A 87 -8.48 -3.17 -7.84
CA ASN A 87 -8.17 -1.75 -7.86
C ASN A 87 -6.64 -1.54 -7.87
N THR A 88 -6.05 -1.71 -9.03
CA THR A 88 -4.60 -1.72 -9.24
C THR A 88 -3.93 -0.36 -9.07
N THR A 89 -4.68 0.72 -8.90
CA THR A 89 -4.16 2.08 -8.68
C THR A 89 -4.01 2.43 -7.20
N ARG A 90 -4.65 1.67 -6.31
CA ARG A 90 -4.54 1.89 -4.86
C ARG A 90 -3.13 1.61 -4.33
N TYR A 91 -2.82 2.22 -3.20
CA TYR A 91 -1.62 1.97 -2.39
C TYR A 91 -0.28 2.30 -3.07
N LYS A 92 -0.29 3.08 -4.15
CA LYS A 92 0.92 3.45 -4.91
C LYS A 92 1.47 4.83 -4.54
N ASP A 93 0.66 5.67 -3.93
CA ASP A 93 1.03 7.02 -3.50
C ASP A 93 1.06 7.09 -1.97
N LEU A 94 2.25 7.26 -1.40
CA LEU A 94 2.43 7.33 0.05
C LEU A 94 1.61 8.47 0.68
N LYS A 95 1.55 9.63 0.05
CA LYS A 95 0.82 10.79 0.59
C LYS A 95 -0.68 10.52 0.67
N GLU A 96 -1.24 9.88 -0.36
CA GLU A 96 -2.65 9.49 -0.38
C GLU A 96 -2.93 8.39 0.64
N VAL A 97 -2.06 7.38 0.74
CA VAL A 97 -2.18 6.30 1.74
C VAL A 97 -2.15 6.87 3.16
N GLU A 98 -1.19 7.74 3.48
CA GLU A 98 -1.07 8.40 4.78
C GLU A 98 -2.30 9.26 5.11
N LYS A 99 -2.79 10.02 4.15
CA LYS A 99 -4.02 10.82 4.31
C LYS A 99 -5.22 9.96 4.69
N TRP A 100 -5.40 8.83 4.01
CA TRP A 100 -6.52 7.94 4.28
C TRP A 100 -6.35 7.17 5.59
N PHE A 101 -5.15 6.71 5.92
CA PHE A 101 -4.90 6.08 7.23
C PHE A 101 -5.16 7.07 8.38
N MET A 102 -4.69 8.30 8.28
CA MET A 102 -4.94 9.31 9.31
C MET A 102 -6.45 9.50 9.56
N ARG A 103 -7.26 9.60 8.51
CA ARG A 103 -8.70 9.77 8.63
C ARG A 103 -9.40 8.53 9.16
N ASN A 104 -9.11 7.39 8.56
CA ASN A 104 -9.83 6.14 8.84
C ASN A 104 -9.45 5.57 10.20
N CYS A 105 -8.18 5.63 10.61
CA CYS A 105 -7.77 5.18 11.93
C CYS A 105 -8.39 6.05 13.03
N LYS A 106 -8.39 7.37 12.89
CA LYS A 106 -9.03 8.27 13.85
C LYS A 106 -10.53 7.99 13.98
N TRP A 107 -11.21 7.74 12.86
CA TRP A 107 -12.64 7.43 12.89
C TRP A 107 -12.94 6.05 13.47
N THR A 108 -12.19 5.02 13.06
CA THR A 108 -12.44 3.62 13.46
C THR A 108 -11.89 3.33 14.85
N TRP A 109 -10.67 3.78 15.16
CA TRP A 109 -9.92 3.40 16.37
C TRP A 109 -9.81 4.52 17.40
N GLY A 110 -10.30 5.72 17.10
CA GLY A 110 -10.20 6.89 17.96
C GLY A 110 -8.76 7.43 18.10
N ARG A 111 -7.80 6.89 17.35
CA ARG A 111 -6.37 7.26 17.37
C ARG A 111 -5.73 7.06 16.00
N GLU A 112 -4.51 7.51 15.86
CA GLU A 112 -3.70 7.17 14.68
C GLU A 112 -3.24 5.70 14.74
N CYS A 113 -3.13 5.08 13.57
CA CYS A 113 -2.51 3.77 13.43
C CYS A 113 -0.99 3.89 13.54
N THR A 114 -0.38 2.90 14.19
CA THR A 114 1.07 2.77 14.20
C THR A 114 1.62 2.36 12.82
N PRO A 115 2.90 2.59 12.52
CA PRO A 115 3.52 2.10 11.29
C PRO A 115 3.36 0.59 11.09
N GLN A 116 3.41 -0.20 12.19
CA GLN A 116 3.20 -1.65 12.13
C GLN A 116 1.77 -1.99 11.70
N GLU A 117 0.77 -1.36 12.29
CA GLU A 117 -0.65 -1.57 11.95
C GLU A 117 -0.95 -1.17 10.49
N LYS A 118 -0.40 -0.05 10.03
CA LYS A 118 -0.52 0.38 8.63
C LYS A 118 0.08 -0.64 7.67
N GLY A 119 1.27 -1.13 7.98
CA GLY A 119 1.96 -2.12 7.18
C GLY A 119 1.25 -3.48 7.14
N ASP A 120 0.69 -3.94 8.27
CA ASP A 120 -0.10 -5.17 8.36
C ASP A 120 -1.42 -5.04 7.56
N LEU A 121 -2.11 -3.91 7.67
CA LEU A 121 -3.30 -3.64 6.85
C LEU A 121 -2.98 -3.64 5.35
N LEU A 122 -1.88 -3.03 4.93
CA LEU A 122 -1.47 -3.06 3.53
C LEU A 122 -1.09 -4.47 3.07
N GLU A 123 -0.47 -5.29 3.96
CA GLU A 123 -0.14 -6.68 3.66
C GLU A 123 -1.40 -7.52 3.40
N TYR A 124 -2.44 -7.28 4.18
CA TYR A 124 -3.76 -7.89 3.97
C TYR A 124 -4.36 -7.46 2.62
N LEU A 125 -4.50 -6.15 2.41
CA LEU A 125 -5.20 -5.59 1.24
C LEU A 125 -4.52 -5.87 -0.10
N LYS A 126 -3.18 -5.95 -0.13
CA LYS A 126 -2.44 -6.22 -1.37
C LYS A 126 -2.52 -7.67 -1.83
N ARG A 127 -2.87 -8.59 -0.93
CA ARG A 127 -2.95 -10.04 -1.22
C ARG A 127 -4.36 -10.52 -1.57
N LEU A 128 -5.33 -9.61 -1.55
CA LEU A 128 -6.71 -9.87 -1.95
C LEU A 128 -6.96 -9.66 -3.44
#